data_4b02a7bc261d79a29a43a0654e29fe96
#
_entry.id   4b02a7bc261d79a29a43a0654e29fe96
#
_cell.length_a   1.000
_cell.length_b   1.000
_cell.length_c   1.000
_cell.angle_alpha   90.00
_cell.angle_beta   90.00
_cell.angle_gamma   90.00
#
_symmetry.space_group_name_H-M   'P 1'
#
loop_
_entity.id
_entity.type
_entity.pdbx_description
1 polymer ?
#
loop_
_entity_poly.entity_id
_entity_poly.type
_entity_poly.pdbx_seq_one_letter_code
_entity_poly.pdbx_strand_id
1 'polypeptide(L)'
;MYVDDLTSKQYSFLKFLYGRKVSRADIVKHFKGCENDSELTDSPFNEFFYLDSADNFTLTVKGKAIFEARRRNNIRFRLPLVISIAAIVISIFSVVAQILKLF
;
A
#
# COMPACT_ATOMS: atom_id res chain seq x y z
N MET A 1 -7.07 -7.66 13.50
CA MET A 1 -7.07 -7.52 12.02
C MET A 1 -5.75 -8.02 11.49
N TYR A 2 -5.79 -8.88 10.51
CA TYR A 2 -4.60 -9.39 9.85
C TYR A 2 -4.23 -8.52 8.65
N VAL A 3 -2.98 -8.61 8.20
CA VAL A 3 -2.46 -7.83 7.07
C VAL A 3 -3.33 -7.98 5.82
N ASP A 4 -3.82 -9.20 5.55
CA ASP A 4 -4.63 -9.50 4.37
C ASP A 4 -6.07 -9.00 4.47
N ASP A 5 -6.52 -8.57 5.66
CA ASP A 5 -7.87 -8.05 5.89
C ASP A 5 -8.00 -6.56 5.54
N LEU A 6 -6.88 -5.89 5.25
CA LEU A 6 -6.91 -4.49 4.83
C LEU A 6 -7.51 -4.36 3.44
N THR A 7 -8.53 -3.53 3.31
CA THR A 7 -9.07 -3.15 2.00
C THR A 7 -8.13 -2.18 1.31
N SER A 8 -8.29 -2.00 -0.01
CA SER A 8 -7.51 -1.01 -0.78
C SER A 8 -7.69 0.40 -0.24
N LYS A 9 -8.90 0.75 0.19
CA LYS A 9 -9.22 2.05 0.77
C LYS A 9 -8.51 2.26 2.12
N GLN A 10 -8.55 1.25 2.99
CA GLN A 10 -7.86 1.27 4.28
C GLN A 10 -6.35 1.40 4.09
N TYR A 11 -5.78 0.64 3.17
CA TYR A 11 -4.36 0.71 2.85
C TYR A 11 -3.97 2.10 2.34
N SER A 12 -4.75 2.69 1.45
CA SER A 12 -4.52 4.05 0.92
C SER A 12 -4.57 5.09 2.03
N PHE A 13 -5.50 4.95 2.97
CA PHE A 13 -5.62 5.84 4.13
C PHE A 13 -4.38 5.78 5.01
N LEU A 14 -3.91 4.58 5.34
CA LEU A 14 -2.68 4.40 6.13
C LEU A 14 -1.46 4.93 5.40
N LYS A 15 -1.37 4.71 4.09
CA LYS A 15 -0.28 5.22 3.25
C LYS A 15 -0.23 6.74 3.27
N PHE A 16 -1.38 7.40 3.25
CA PHE A 16 -1.47 8.85 3.29
C PHE A 16 -0.95 9.41 4.63
N LEU A 17 -1.18 8.68 5.73
CA LEU A 17 -0.72 9.07 7.06
C LEU A 17 0.72 8.64 7.38
N TYR A 18 1.28 7.71 6.62
CA TYR A 18 2.57 7.10 6.93
C TYR A 18 3.71 8.13 6.87
N GLY A 19 4.46 8.21 7.97
CA GLY A 19 5.62 9.08 8.08
C GLY A 19 5.32 10.57 8.22
N ARG A 20 4.04 10.95 8.43
CA ARG A 20 3.65 12.35 8.56
C ARG A 20 2.43 12.54 9.44
N LYS A 21 2.26 13.77 9.91
CA LYS A 21 1.03 14.22 10.58
C LYS A 21 0.19 14.98 9.56
N VAL A 22 -1.07 14.63 9.45
CA VAL A 22 -1.98 15.24 8.45
C VAL A 22 -3.13 15.90 9.18
N SER A 23 -3.42 17.15 8.84
CA SER A 23 -4.53 17.87 9.46
C SER A 23 -5.87 17.22 9.09
N ARG A 24 -6.85 17.37 9.99
CA ARG A 24 -8.21 16.86 9.76
C ARG A 24 -8.82 17.42 8.48
N ALA A 25 -8.59 18.70 8.18
CA ALA A 25 -9.09 19.33 6.96
C ALA A 25 -8.49 18.69 5.71
N ASP A 26 -7.21 18.37 5.71
CA ASP A 26 -6.54 17.71 4.58
C ASP A 26 -7.04 16.29 4.36
N ILE A 27 -7.30 15.55 5.45
CA ILE A 27 -7.87 14.20 5.39
C ILE A 27 -9.26 14.23 4.76
N VAL A 28 -10.13 15.13 5.20
CA VAL A 28 -11.50 15.26 4.67
C VAL A 28 -11.47 15.68 3.20
N LYS A 29 -10.53 16.53 2.83
CA LYS A 29 -10.35 16.99 1.45
C LYS A 29 -9.90 15.85 0.54
N HIS A 30 -8.99 15.01 1.00
CA HIS A 30 -8.43 13.89 0.21
C HIS A 30 -9.36 12.67 0.19
N PHE A 31 -9.98 12.35 1.32
CA PHE A 31 -10.92 11.24 1.47
C PHE A 31 -12.29 11.78 1.85
N LYS A 32 -13.06 12.23 0.88
CA LYS A 32 -14.40 12.80 1.11
C LYS A 32 -15.31 11.79 1.81
N GLY A 33 -15.96 12.23 2.88
CA GLY A 33 -16.87 11.40 3.64
C GLY A 33 -16.22 10.39 4.56
N CYS A 34 -14.91 10.47 4.80
CA CYS A 34 -14.19 9.52 5.65
C CYS A 34 -14.69 9.49 7.10
N GLU A 35 -15.22 10.60 7.61
CA GLU A 35 -15.76 10.68 8.97
C GLU A 35 -17.02 9.82 9.15
N ASN A 36 -17.78 9.62 8.08
CA ASN A 36 -19.00 8.83 8.06
C ASN A 36 -18.80 7.43 7.45
N ASP A 37 -17.57 7.08 7.11
CA ASP A 37 -17.25 5.81 6.50
C ASP A 37 -16.93 4.76 7.57
N SER A 38 -17.80 3.79 7.75
CA SER A 38 -17.63 2.73 8.74
C SER A 38 -16.37 1.90 8.50
N GLU A 39 -15.94 1.75 7.25
CA GLU A 39 -14.73 1.02 6.89
C GLU A 39 -13.48 1.67 7.50
N LEU A 40 -13.46 2.99 7.65
CA LEU A 40 -12.35 3.74 8.22
C LEU A 40 -12.51 4.06 9.72
N THR A 41 -13.75 4.12 10.22
CA THR A 41 -14.04 4.57 11.59
C THR A 41 -14.35 3.45 12.57
N ASP A 42 -14.75 2.27 12.08
CA ASP A 42 -15.12 1.14 12.92
C ASP A 42 -13.91 0.36 13.41
N SER A 43 -14.07 -0.28 14.56
CA SER A 43 -13.10 -1.23 15.10
C SER A 43 -13.01 -2.46 14.17
N PRO A 44 -11.83 -3.05 13.96
CA PRO A 44 -10.55 -2.74 14.62
C PRO A 44 -9.70 -1.67 13.91
N PHE A 45 -10.12 -1.17 12.76
CA PHE A 45 -9.31 -0.25 11.96
C PHE A 45 -9.04 1.07 12.67
N ASN A 46 -10.00 1.58 13.47
CA ASN A 46 -9.84 2.82 14.22
C ASN A 46 -8.70 2.79 15.26
N GLU A 47 -8.14 1.62 15.55
CA GLU A 47 -7.00 1.48 16.45
C GLU A 47 -5.65 1.81 15.79
N PHE A 48 -5.64 2.00 14.48
CA PHE A 48 -4.41 2.19 13.71
C PHE A 48 -4.01 3.66 13.55
N PHE A 49 -4.88 4.57 13.93
CA PHE A 49 -4.61 6.00 13.88
C PHE A 49 -5.31 6.71 15.03
N TYR A 50 -4.85 7.93 15.34
CA TYR A 50 -5.46 8.75 16.37
C TYR A 50 -5.38 10.23 16.00
N LEU A 51 -6.27 11.02 16.60
CA LEU A 51 -6.28 12.48 16.48
C LEU A 51 -5.52 13.07 17.66
N ASP A 52 -4.46 13.83 17.40
CA ASP A 52 -3.67 14.45 18.46
C ASP A 52 -4.28 15.77 18.95
N SER A 53 -3.64 16.41 19.93
CA SER A 53 -4.13 17.67 20.52
C SER A 53 -4.10 18.85 19.54
N ALA A 54 -3.31 18.77 18.48
CA ALA A 54 -3.22 19.80 17.44
C ALA A 54 -4.18 19.53 16.26
N ASP A 55 -5.15 18.61 16.42
CA ASP A 55 -6.13 18.22 15.41
C ASP A 55 -5.50 17.61 14.16
N ASN A 56 -4.37 16.90 14.32
CA ASN A 56 -3.70 16.17 13.27
C ASN A 56 -3.88 14.66 13.46
N PHE A 57 -4.13 13.94 12.35
CA PHE A 57 -4.15 12.48 12.36
C PHE A 57 -2.74 11.93 12.30
N THR A 58 -2.47 10.92 13.12
CA THR A 58 -1.17 10.27 13.23
C THR A 58 -1.37 8.77 13.37
N LEU A 59 -0.49 7.97 12.73
CA LEU A 59 -0.53 6.52 12.88
C LEU A 59 -0.07 6.11 14.28
N THR A 60 -0.77 5.11 14.85
CA THR A 60 -0.31 4.42 16.06
C THR A 60 0.80 3.44 15.69
N VAL A 61 1.47 2.88 16.73
CA VAL A 61 2.46 1.82 16.51
C VAL A 61 1.84 0.63 15.78
N LYS A 62 0.61 0.25 16.13
CA LYS A 62 -0.13 -0.82 15.45
C LYS A 62 -0.41 -0.49 13.98
N GLY A 63 -0.84 0.73 13.70
CA GLY A 63 -1.11 1.19 12.34
C GLY A 63 0.13 1.18 11.46
N LYS A 64 1.23 1.65 12.00
CA LYS A 64 2.53 1.63 11.31
C LYS A 64 2.99 0.21 11.02
N ALA A 65 2.88 -0.69 12.01
CA ALA A 65 3.27 -2.08 11.86
C ALA A 65 2.46 -2.82 10.81
N ILE A 66 1.14 -2.65 10.79
CA ILE A 66 0.28 -3.32 9.81
C ILE A 66 0.49 -2.77 8.41
N PHE A 67 0.72 -1.47 8.28
CA PHE A 67 1.03 -0.84 6.98
C PHE A 67 2.34 -1.38 6.41
N GLU A 68 3.39 -1.43 7.21
CA GLU A 68 4.70 -1.95 6.79
C GLU A 68 4.63 -3.44 6.42
N ALA A 69 3.86 -4.24 7.17
CA ALA A 69 3.66 -5.65 6.86
C ALA A 69 2.93 -5.84 5.52
N ARG A 70 1.88 -5.07 5.26
CA ARG A 70 1.15 -5.11 3.97
C ARG A 70 2.04 -4.69 2.82
N ARG A 71 2.83 -3.64 2.99
CA ARG A 71 3.78 -3.16 1.99
C ARG A 71 4.81 -4.24 1.64
N ARG A 72 5.37 -4.93 2.66
CA ARG A 72 6.32 -6.04 2.45
C ARG A 72 5.68 -7.20 1.70
N ASN A 73 4.45 -7.56 2.04
CA ASN A 73 3.71 -8.63 1.35
C ASN A 73 3.47 -8.28 -0.11
N ASN A 74 3.08 -7.05 -0.41
CA ASN A 74 2.89 -6.59 -1.78
C ASN A 74 4.19 -6.67 -2.60
N ILE A 75 5.32 -6.27 -2.02
CA ILE A 75 6.62 -6.33 -2.68
C ILE A 75 7.03 -7.79 -2.92
N ARG A 76 6.88 -8.65 -1.91
CA ARG A 76 7.21 -10.09 -2.05
C ARG A 76 6.38 -10.79 -3.12
N PHE A 77 5.12 -10.40 -3.27
CA PHE A 77 4.25 -10.97 -4.28
C PHE A 77 4.60 -10.51 -5.69
N ARG A 78 4.93 -9.24 -5.86
CA ARG A 78 5.25 -8.64 -7.18
C ARG A 78 6.64 -8.99 -7.69
N LEU A 79 7.62 -9.12 -6.81
CA LEU A 79 9.01 -9.31 -7.19
C LEU A 79 9.24 -10.59 -8.01
N PRO A 80 8.74 -11.80 -7.63
CA PRO A 80 8.87 -12.99 -8.44
C PRO A 80 8.25 -12.86 -9.84
N LEU A 81 7.12 -12.16 -9.93
CA LEU A 81 6.44 -11.93 -11.21
C LEU A 81 7.28 -11.07 -12.15
N VAL A 82 7.87 -9.99 -11.65
CA VAL A 82 8.75 -9.10 -12.42
C VAL A 82 9.98 -9.87 -12.93
N ILE A 83 10.61 -10.68 -12.09
CA ILE A 83 11.76 -11.51 -12.46
C ILE A 83 11.37 -12.49 -13.56
N SER A 84 10.22 -13.14 -13.46
CA SER A 84 9.72 -14.09 -14.47
C SER A 84 9.49 -13.42 -15.82
N ILE A 85 8.90 -12.25 -15.87
CA ILE A 85 8.68 -11.48 -17.08
C ILE A 85 10.01 -11.07 -17.71
N ALA A 86 10.96 -10.61 -16.93
CA ALA A 86 12.30 -10.24 -17.43
C ALA A 86 13.02 -11.45 -18.05
N ALA A 87 12.94 -12.61 -17.41
CA ALA A 87 13.54 -13.84 -17.93
C ALA A 87 12.93 -14.24 -19.28
N ILE A 88 11.63 -14.14 -19.45
CA ILE A 88 10.93 -14.44 -20.71
C ILE A 88 11.40 -13.50 -21.82
N VAL A 89 11.49 -12.19 -21.55
CA VAL A 89 11.95 -11.19 -22.52
C VAL A 89 13.38 -11.49 -22.98
N ILE A 90 14.29 -11.78 -22.04
CA ILE A 90 15.67 -12.14 -22.36
C ILE A 90 15.74 -13.39 -23.24
N SER A 91 14.93 -14.41 -22.95
CA SER A 91 14.87 -15.63 -23.73
C SER A 91 14.44 -15.38 -25.17
N ILE A 92 13.42 -14.53 -25.36
CA ILE A 92 12.94 -14.15 -26.70
C ILE A 92 14.04 -13.44 -27.48
N PHE A 93 14.74 -12.49 -26.89
CA PHE A 93 15.84 -11.78 -27.54
C PHE A 93 16.97 -12.73 -27.93
N SER A 94 17.31 -13.71 -27.11
CA SER A 94 18.34 -14.72 -27.41
C SER A 94 17.97 -15.56 -28.62
N VAL A 95 16.72 -16.00 -28.73
CA VAL A 95 16.24 -16.79 -29.87
C VAL A 95 16.28 -15.96 -31.15
N VAL A 96 15.80 -14.70 -31.09
CA VAL A 96 15.85 -13.81 -32.28
C VAL A 96 17.27 -13.56 -32.73
N ALA A 97 18.20 -13.33 -31.80
CA ALA A 97 19.62 -13.15 -32.16
C ALA A 97 20.21 -14.37 -32.84
N GLN A 98 19.88 -15.61 -32.41
CA GLN A 98 20.32 -16.83 -33.03
C GLN A 98 19.77 -17.00 -34.45
N ILE A 99 18.49 -16.69 -34.66
CA ILE A 99 17.86 -16.72 -35.98
C ILE A 99 18.54 -15.74 -36.94
N LEU A 100 18.82 -14.52 -36.48
CA LEU A 100 19.49 -13.50 -37.29
C LEU A 100 20.93 -13.91 -37.70
N LYS A 101 21.62 -14.66 -36.86
CA LYS A 101 22.96 -15.18 -37.17
C LYS A 101 22.94 -16.27 -38.22
N LEU A 102 21.83 -16.98 -38.39
CA LEU A 102 21.66 -18.02 -39.41
C LEU A 102 21.38 -17.44 -40.78
N PHE A 103 21.01 -16.19 -40.86
CA PHE A 103 20.83 -15.45 -42.12
C PHE A 103 21.97 -14.48 -42.36
#